data_f431cda10af8442ff0f71dfc923c8039
#
_entry.id   f431cda10af8442ff0f71dfc923c8039
#
_cell.length_a   1.000
_cell.length_b   1.000
_cell.length_c   1.000
_cell.angle_alpha   90.00
_cell.angle_beta   90.00
_cell.angle_gamma   90.00
#
_symmetry.space_group_name_H-M   'P 1'
#
loop_
_entity.id
_entity.type
_entity.pdbx_description
1 polymer ?
#
loop_
_entity_poly.entity_id
_entity_poly.type
_entity_poly.pdbx_seq_one_letter_code
_entity_poly.pdbx_strand_id
1 'polypeptide(L)'
;MAERNETKKTNQKQPKIRRTWVKTPTVYQMEATECGAASLAMVLGYYGCFVPLEQMRIETGVSRDGCNALNILKAARKYGMTCKGYTKLVKDLETLPTPAIIHWNFNHFVVLESFDENYYYINDPDVGRIRITPAAMDKSFTGACFIFEPNFKMV
;
A
#
# COMPACT_ATOMS: atom_id res chain seq x y z
N MET A 1 29.17 -26.20 9.12
CA MET A 1 28.98 -25.69 8.89
C MET A 1 28.71 -24.95 8.54
N ALA A 2 28.55 -25.25 8.61
CA ALA A 2 28.05 -24.36 8.35
C ALA A 2 27.68 -23.67 7.88
N GLU A 3 27.45 -23.61 7.96
CA GLU A 3 26.93 -22.82 7.68
C GLU A 3 26.62 -22.07 7.32
N ARG A 4 26.64 -22.35 7.54
CA ARG A 4 26.21 -21.49 7.35
C ARG A 4 26.06 -20.70 6.86
N ASN A 5 26.07 -21.01 7.00
CA ASN A 5 25.78 -20.02 6.66
C ASN A 5 25.52 -19.46 6.16
N GLU A 6 25.41 -19.79 6.24
CA GLU A 6 24.98 -18.98 5.91
C GLU A 6 24.61 -18.30 5.68
N THR A 7 24.73 -19.04 5.93
CA THR A 7 24.27 -18.13 5.86
C THR A 7 24.07 -17.52 5.41
N LYS A 8 24.11 -17.85 5.56
CA LYS A 8 23.73 -17.02 5.36
C LYS A 8 23.40 -16.44 4.72
N LYS A 9 23.44 -16.88 4.73
CA LYS A 9 22.93 -16.06 4.35
C LYS A 9 22.63 -15.32 3.93
N THR A 10 22.75 -15.75 4.15
CA THR A 10 22.34 -14.69 3.99
C THR A 10 22.12 -14.06 3.55
N ASN A 11 22.24 -14.26 3.68
CA ASN A 11 21.97 -13.32 3.52
C ASN A 11 21.92 -12.74 2.90
N GLN A 12 21.75 -12.77 2.87
CA GLN A 12 21.63 -12.06 2.46
C GLN A 12 20.98 -11.50 2.02
N LYS A 13 20.61 -11.56 2.29
CA LYS A 13 19.86 -10.88 2.15
C LYS A 13 19.71 -9.96 2.12
N GLN A 14 19.66 -9.86 2.27
CA GLN A 14 19.35 -9.01 2.42
C GLN A 14 18.93 -8.22 2.41
N PRO A 15 18.81 -8.03 2.29
CA PRO A 15 18.24 -7.21 2.54
C PRO A 15 17.60 -6.67 2.80
N LYS A 16 17.35 -6.71 2.97
CA LYS A 16 16.47 -6.25 3.17
C LYS A 16 16.17 -5.39 3.96
N ILE A 17 16.10 -5.18 4.03
CA ILE A 17 15.70 -4.54 4.57
C ILE A 17 15.68 -3.61 5.32
N ARG A 18 15.45 -3.18 5.50
CA ARG A 18 15.16 -2.42 6.06
C ARG A 18 14.77 -1.62 6.39
N ARG A 19 14.79 -1.69 6.94
CA ARG A 19 14.09 -0.86 6.91
C ARG A 19 13.36 0.03 7.74
N THR A 20 12.91 0.91 7.25
CA THR A 20 12.20 2.02 7.86
C THR A 20 10.75 1.64 7.98
N TRP A 21 10.15 1.80 9.15
CA TRP A 21 8.72 1.58 9.31
C TRP A 21 8.00 2.79 8.77
N VAL A 22 7.21 2.58 7.75
CA VAL A 22 6.33 3.60 7.20
C VAL A 22 5.05 3.58 8.01
N LYS A 23 4.60 4.73 8.45
CA LYS A 23 3.31 4.87 9.12
C LYS A 23 2.51 5.94 8.41
N THR A 24 1.44 5.53 7.77
CA THR A 24 0.51 6.48 7.15
C THR A 24 -0.52 6.90 8.20
N PRO A 25 -1.09 8.12 8.08
CA PRO A 25 -2.23 8.45 8.92
C PRO A 25 -3.39 7.51 8.57
N THR A 26 -4.09 7.02 9.58
CA THR A 26 -5.21 6.12 9.33
C THR A 26 -6.43 6.95 8.90
N VAL A 27 -6.98 6.60 7.76
CA VAL A 27 -8.20 7.22 7.26
C VAL A 27 -9.22 6.10 7.09
N TYR A 28 -10.30 6.16 7.86
CA TYR A 28 -11.32 5.12 7.80
C TYR A 28 -12.33 5.44 6.72
N GLN A 29 -12.66 4.42 5.93
CA GLN A 29 -13.74 4.55 4.97
C GLN A 29 -15.07 4.66 5.73
N MET A 30 -16.00 5.41 5.17
CA MET A 30 -17.34 5.51 5.72
C MET A 30 -18.23 4.40 5.16
N GLU A 31 -17.96 3.99 3.93
CA GLU A 31 -18.70 2.95 3.24
C GLU A 31 -17.72 2.05 2.49
N ALA A 32 -18.16 0.82 2.19
CA ALA A 32 -17.29 -0.16 1.55
C ALA A 32 -16.74 0.30 0.20
N THR A 33 -17.49 1.16 -0.50
CA THR A 33 -17.08 1.67 -1.80
C THR A 33 -15.92 2.67 -1.74
N GLU A 34 -15.54 3.10 -0.54
CA GLU A 34 -14.56 4.18 -0.36
C GLU A 34 -13.15 3.70 -0.06
N CYS A 35 -12.90 2.39 -0.10
CA CYS A 35 -11.60 1.88 0.30
C CYS A 35 -10.44 2.45 -0.53
N GLY A 36 -10.64 2.62 -1.83
CA GLY A 36 -9.62 3.21 -2.68
C GLY A 36 -9.36 4.68 -2.36
N ALA A 37 -10.43 5.43 -2.14
CA ALA A 37 -10.30 6.83 -1.78
C ALA A 37 -9.59 7.01 -0.44
N ALA A 38 -9.97 6.20 0.55
CA ALA A 38 -9.36 6.26 1.88
C ALA A 38 -7.90 5.83 1.82
N SER A 39 -7.59 4.77 1.06
CA SER A 39 -6.21 4.32 0.91
C SER A 39 -5.33 5.40 0.28
N LEU A 40 -5.82 6.04 -0.76
CA LEU A 40 -5.06 7.12 -1.38
C LEU A 40 -4.88 8.31 -0.43
N ALA A 41 -5.91 8.64 0.34
CA ALA A 41 -5.78 9.70 1.34
C ALA A 41 -4.69 9.39 2.36
N MET A 42 -4.56 8.12 2.76
CA MET A 42 -3.50 7.70 3.68
C MET A 42 -2.12 7.87 3.07
N VAL A 43 -1.96 7.46 1.81
CA VAL A 43 -0.68 7.60 1.11
C VAL A 43 -0.31 9.08 0.97
N LEU A 44 -1.24 9.91 0.52
CA LEU A 44 -0.98 11.34 0.38
C LEU A 44 -0.64 11.98 1.72
N GLY A 45 -1.36 11.60 2.77
CA GLY A 45 -1.10 12.12 4.12
C GLY A 45 0.29 11.76 4.62
N TYR A 46 0.79 10.59 4.27
CA TYR A 46 2.15 10.21 4.63
C TYR A 46 3.17 11.22 4.08
N TYR A 47 2.91 11.75 2.89
CA TYR A 47 3.79 12.71 2.25
C TYR A 47 3.42 14.15 2.59
N GLY A 48 2.53 14.36 3.55
CA GLY A 48 2.18 15.70 4.01
C GLY A 48 1.03 16.36 3.27
N CYS A 49 0.40 15.66 2.35
CA CYS A 49 -0.73 16.19 1.59
C CYS A 49 -2.02 15.63 2.19
N PHE A 50 -2.64 16.41 3.09
CA PHE A 50 -3.82 15.96 3.82
C PHE A 50 -5.08 16.35 3.07
N VAL A 51 -5.75 15.36 2.51
CA VAL A 51 -6.97 15.56 1.72
C VAL A 51 -8.12 14.87 2.44
N PRO A 52 -9.19 15.56 2.77
CA PRO A 52 -10.34 14.94 3.43
C PRO A 52 -10.95 13.83 2.60
N LEU A 53 -11.48 12.83 3.27
CA LEU A 53 -12.07 11.66 2.59
C LEU A 53 -13.16 12.09 1.60
N GLU A 54 -14.01 13.01 1.97
CA GLU A 54 -15.08 13.46 1.08
C GLU A 54 -14.54 14.08 -0.19
N GLN A 55 -13.40 14.78 -0.12
CA GLN A 55 -12.75 15.31 -1.31
C GLN A 55 -12.13 14.19 -2.13
N MET A 56 -11.51 13.22 -1.47
CA MET A 56 -10.94 12.07 -2.17
C MET A 56 -12.01 11.26 -2.89
N ARG A 57 -13.20 11.18 -2.31
CA ARG A 57 -14.31 10.51 -2.96
C ARG A 57 -14.60 11.13 -4.32
N ILE A 58 -14.60 12.45 -4.35
CA ILE A 58 -14.85 13.18 -5.60
C ILE A 58 -13.71 12.96 -6.58
N GLU A 59 -12.47 13.08 -6.10
CA GLU A 59 -11.30 12.99 -6.96
C GLU A 59 -11.10 11.60 -7.54
N THR A 60 -11.48 10.56 -6.80
CA THR A 60 -11.34 9.19 -7.29
C THR A 60 -12.58 8.69 -8.00
N GLY A 61 -13.63 9.52 -8.05
CA GLY A 61 -14.86 9.16 -8.76
C GLY A 61 -15.58 7.97 -8.16
N VAL A 62 -15.67 7.93 -6.83
CA VAL A 62 -16.35 6.82 -6.15
C VAL A 62 -17.82 6.79 -6.56
N SER A 63 -18.28 5.60 -6.95
CA SER A 63 -19.67 5.35 -7.28
C SER A 63 -20.13 4.15 -6.44
N ARG A 64 -21.36 3.69 -6.71
CA ARG A 64 -21.89 2.52 -6.00
C ARG A 64 -20.99 1.28 -6.16
N ASP A 65 -20.22 1.23 -7.24
CA ASP A 65 -19.34 0.10 -7.51
C ASP A 65 -17.92 0.32 -6.98
N GLY A 66 -17.71 1.41 -6.27
CA GLY A 66 -16.40 1.78 -5.75
C GLY A 66 -15.63 2.63 -6.76
N CYS A 67 -14.34 2.76 -6.55
CA CYS A 67 -13.47 3.44 -7.50
C CYS A 67 -12.56 2.41 -8.15
N ASN A 68 -12.15 2.68 -9.38
CA ASN A 68 -11.26 1.75 -10.07
C ASN A 68 -9.81 2.24 -9.96
N ALA A 69 -8.89 1.33 -10.32
CA ALA A 69 -7.47 1.60 -10.22
C ALA A 69 -7.04 2.82 -11.03
N LEU A 70 -7.58 2.98 -12.23
CA LEU A 70 -7.22 4.10 -13.09
C LEU A 70 -7.55 5.43 -12.41
N ASN A 71 -8.71 5.51 -11.79
CA ASN A 71 -9.13 6.73 -11.12
C ASN A 71 -8.25 7.03 -9.89
N ILE A 72 -7.81 5.99 -9.19
CA ILE A 72 -6.86 6.18 -8.08
C ILE A 72 -5.56 6.77 -8.60
N LEU A 73 -5.03 6.23 -9.70
CA LEU A 73 -3.79 6.73 -10.29
C LEU A 73 -3.94 8.16 -10.78
N LYS A 74 -5.06 8.47 -11.43
CA LYS A 74 -5.31 9.83 -11.91
C LYS A 74 -5.40 10.84 -10.76
N ALA A 75 -6.10 10.47 -9.70
CA ALA A 75 -6.22 11.35 -8.54
C ALA A 75 -4.87 11.59 -7.89
N ALA A 76 -4.05 10.53 -7.76
CA ALA A 76 -2.73 10.68 -7.19
C ALA A 76 -1.88 11.66 -8.00
N ARG A 77 -1.93 11.55 -9.33
CA ARG A 77 -1.17 12.45 -10.21
C ARG A 77 -1.62 13.88 -10.06
N LYS A 78 -2.91 14.09 -9.84
CA LYS A 78 -3.44 15.43 -9.63
C LYS A 78 -2.83 16.10 -8.41
N TYR A 79 -2.50 15.31 -7.39
CA TYR A 79 -1.89 15.84 -6.17
C TYR A 79 -0.36 15.81 -6.20
N GLY A 80 0.23 15.62 -7.37
CA GLY A 80 1.67 15.74 -7.51
C GLY A 80 2.46 14.45 -7.32
N MET A 81 1.78 13.31 -7.35
CA MET A 81 2.46 12.02 -7.24
C MET A 81 2.77 11.45 -8.62
N THR A 82 3.92 10.83 -8.73
CA THR A 82 4.17 9.87 -9.80
C THR A 82 3.72 8.54 -9.27
N CYS A 83 2.86 7.84 -10.00
CA CYS A 83 2.35 6.56 -9.52
C CYS A 83 2.25 5.58 -10.67
N LYS A 84 2.47 4.32 -10.35
CA LYS A 84 2.46 3.23 -11.33
C LYS A 84 1.79 2.01 -10.74
N GLY A 85 1.05 1.31 -11.60
CA GLY A 85 0.44 0.04 -11.24
C GLY A 85 1.25 -1.13 -11.77
N TYR A 86 1.30 -2.19 -11.00
CA TYR A 86 2.02 -3.41 -11.35
C TYR A 86 1.22 -4.63 -10.95
N THR A 87 1.54 -5.74 -11.62
CA THR A 87 1.12 -7.06 -11.17
C THR A 87 2.34 -7.75 -10.59
N LYS A 88 2.25 -8.16 -9.33
CA LYS A 88 3.38 -8.75 -8.60
C LYS A 88 2.94 -10.02 -7.88
N LEU A 89 3.92 -10.87 -7.61
CA LEU A 89 3.72 -12.01 -6.72
C LEU A 89 3.91 -11.54 -5.28
N VAL A 90 3.38 -12.31 -4.34
CA VAL A 90 3.53 -11.96 -2.92
C VAL A 90 4.99 -11.77 -2.53
N LYS A 91 5.86 -12.67 -2.99
CA LYS A 91 7.30 -12.58 -2.66
C LYS A 91 7.94 -11.28 -3.15
N ASP A 92 7.36 -10.65 -4.17
CA ASP A 92 7.91 -9.43 -4.73
C ASP A 92 7.44 -8.18 -3.98
N LEU A 93 6.49 -8.34 -3.06
CA LEU A 93 6.02 -7.20 -2.27
C LEU A 93 7.14 -6.58 -1.44
N GLU A 94 8.12 -7.40 -1.06
CA GLU A 94 9.23 -6.92 -0.26
C GLU A 94 10.17 -6.00 -1.03
N THR A 95 10.04 -5.95 -2.35
CA THR A 95 10.85 -5.07 -3.17
C THR A 95 10.18 -3.73 -3.47
N LEU A 96 8.91 -3.58 -3.07
CA LEU A 96 8.16 -2.37 -3.39
C LEU A 96 8.51 -1.22 -2.46
N PRO A 97 8.62 -0.01 -2.99
CA PRO A 97 8.66 1.16 -2.11
C PRO A 97 7.32 1.31 -1.39
N THR A 98 7.38 1.66 -0.13
CA THR A 98 6.19 1.84 0.69
C THR A 98 6.07 3.29 1.12
N PRO A 99 4.86 3.77 1.37
CA PRO A 99 3.59 3.06 1.34
C PRO A 99 3.17 2.72 -0.09
N ALA A 100 2.53 1.57 -0.24
CA ALA A 100 1.99 1.13 -1.51
C ALA A 100 0.53 0.74 -1.29
N ILE A 101 -0.29 0.87 -2.32
CA ILE A 101 -1.67 0.38 -2.25
C ILE A 101 -1.69 -0.99 -2.91
N ILE A 102 -2.30 -1.96 -2.24
CA ILE A 102 -2.47 -3.29 -2.80
C ILE A 102 -3.95 -3.66 -2.85
N HIS A 103 -4.29 -4.47 -3.85
CA HIS A 103 -5.66 -4.92 -4.04
C HIS A 103 -5.87 -6.22 -3.27
N TRP A 104 -6.98 -6.30 -2.56
CA TRP A 104 -7.22 -7.30 -1.53
C TRP A 104 -8.57 -7.97 -1.75
N ASN A 105 -8.58 -9.29 -1.79
CA ASN A 105 -9.82 -10.07 -1.93
C ASN A 105 -10.69 -9.65 -3.12
N PHE A 106 -10.08 -9.12 -4.17
CA PHE A 106 -10.74 -8.70 -5.41
C PHE A 106 -11.76 -7.57 -5.28
N ASN A 107 -11.95 -7.01 -4.10
CA ASN A 107 -12.93 -5.94 -3.91
C ASN A 107 -12.51 -4.88 -2.91
N HIS A 108 -11.26 -4.90 -2.46
CA HIS A 108 -10.82 -4.00 -1.40
C HIS A 108 -9.41 -3.49 -1.71
N PHE A 109 -9.11 -2.27 -1.25
CA PHE A 109 -7.77 -1.71 -1.33
C PHE A 109 -7.29 -1.44 0.08
N VAL A 110 -6.03 -1.74 0.33
CA VAL A 110 -5.38 -1.48 1.61
C VAL A 110 -3.99 -0.90 1.36
N VAL A 111 -3.41 -0.27 2.37
CA VAL A 111 -2.07 0.33 2.26
C VAL A 111 -1.05 -0.61 2.90
N LEU A 112 -0.07 -1.02 2.11
CA LEU A 112 1.07 -1.78 2.63
C LEU A 112 2.08 -0.80 3.19
N GLU A 113 2.39 -0.94 4.48
CA GLU A 113 3.30 -0.03 5.16
C GLU A 113 4.68 -0.61 5.39
N SER A 114 4.77 -1.90 5.70
CA SER A 114 6.03 -2.50 6.04
C SER A 114 5.93 -4.02 6.03
N PHE A 115 7.05 -4.67 6.27
CA PHE A 115 7.09 -6.12 6.44
C PHE A 115 8.29 -6.48 7.30
N ASP A 116 8.24 -7.66 7.89
CA ASP A 116 9.41 -8.26 8.54
C ASP A 116 9.41 -9.75 8.22
N GLU A 117 10.19 -10.52 8.95
CA GLU A 117 10.33 -11.95 8.68
C GLU A 117 9.04 -12.73 8.88
N ASN A 118 8.14 -12.20 9.71
CA ASN A 118 6.96 -12.94 10.16
C ASN A 118 5.65 -12.39 9.60
N TYR A 119 5.60 -11.10 9.29
CA TYR A 119 4.35 -10.43 8.97
C TYR A 119 4.51 -9.36 7.90
N TYR A 120 3.39 -9.09 7.24
CA TYR A 120 3.19 -7.86 6.47
C TYR A 120 2.33 -6.94 7.32
N TYR A 121 2.60 -5.65 7.27
CA TYR A 121 1.90 -4.65 8.06
C TYR A 121 1.12 -3.76 7.12
N ILE A 122 -0.19 -3.74 7.28
CA ILE A 122 -1.05 -2.95 6.42
C ILE A 122 -1.89 -1.99 7.24
N ASN A 123 -2.31 -0.91 6.59
CA ASN A 123 -3.29 0.01 7.15
C ASN A 123 -4.54 -0.13 6.30
N ASP A 124 -5.56 -0.74 6.88
CA ASP A 124 -6.78 -1.08 6.18
C ASP A 124 -7.82 -0.01 6.47
N PRO A 125 -8.38 0.64 5.44
CA PRO A 125 -9.37 1.68 5.67
C PRO A 125 -10.63 1.20 6.36
N ASP A 126 -10.86 -0.12 6.40
CA ASP A 126 -12.00 -0.68 7.09
C ASP A 126 -11.76 -0.89 8.59
N VAL A 127 -10.56 -1.32 8.97
CA VAL A 127 -10.30 -1.74 10.36
C VAL A 127 -9.08 -1.07 10.99
N GLY A 128 -8.27 -0.35 10.22
CA GLY A 128 -7.04 0.27 10.72
C GLY A 128 -5.84 -0.64 10.55
N ARG A 129 -4.79 -0.37 11.32
CA ARG A 129 -3.55 -1.11 11.19
C ARG A 129 -3.69 -2.54 11.70
N ILE A 130 -3.28 -3.47 10.85
CA ILE A 130 -3.24 -4.89 11.21
C ILE A 130 -1.98 -5.50 10.63
N ARG A 131 -1.60 -6.65 11.16
CA ARG A 131 -0.51 -7.43 10.62
C ARG A 131 -1.08 -8.70 10.00
N ILE A 132 -0.46 -9.12 8.91
CA ILE A 132 -0.95 -10.21 8.08
C ILE A 132 0.15 -11.24 7.96
N THR A 133 -0.15 -12.51 8.20
CA THR A 133 0.82 -13.59 7.98
C THR A 133 1.06 -13.75 6.48
N PRO A 134 2.23 -14.28 6.10
CA PRO A 134 2.48 -14.57 4.68
C PRO A 134 1.42 -15.47 4.06
N ALA A 135 0.91 -16.45 4.82
CA ALA A 135 -0.13 -17.33 4.31
C ALA A 135 -1.42 -16.58 4.01
N ALA A 136 -1.80 -15.64 4.89
CA ALA A 136 -3.00 -14.83 4.66
C ALA A 136 -2.79 -13.88 3.50
N MET A 137 -1.58 -13.35 3.34
CA MET A 137 -1.25 -12.49 2.21
C MET A 137 -1.39 -13.26 0.90
N ASP A 138 -0.89 -14.50 0.85
CA ASP A 138 -1.03 -15.37 -0.32
C ASP A 138 -2.48 -15.57 -0.72
N LYS A 139 -3.36 -15.69 0.27
CA LYS A 139 -4.78 -15.93 0.01
C LYS A 139 -5.50 -14.71 -0.52
N SER A 140 -5.13 -13.53 -0.04
CA SER A 140 -5.97 -12.34 -0.23
C SER A 140 -5.41 -11.35 -1.25
N PHE A 141 -4.10 -11.31 -1.42
CA PHE A 141 -3.48 -10.39 -2.38
C PHE A 141 -3.77 -10.87 -3.80
N THR A 142 -4.31 -9.96 -4.61
CA THR A 142 -4.72 -10.32 -5.98
C THR A 142 -3.61 -10.18 -7.01
N GLY A 143 -2.51 -9.56 -6.64
CA GLY A 143 -1.42 -9.28 -7.57
C GLY A 143 -1.32 -7.82 -7.97
N ALA A 144 -2.41 -7.08 -7.91
CA ALA A 144 -2.40 -5.68 -8.32
C ALA A 144 -1.87 -4.80 -7.20
N CYS A 145 -0.90 -3.97 -7.52
CA CYS A 145 -0.34 -3.03 -6.54
C CYS A 145 0.03 -1.72 -7.22
N PHE A 146 0.04 -0.65 -6.43
CA PHE A 146 0.33 0.70 -6.91
C PHE A 146 1.39 1.32 -6.05
N ILE A 147 2.44 1.83 -6.67
CA ILE A 147 3.51 2.51 -5.96
C ILE A 147 3.47 3.99 -6.26
N PHE A 148 3.96 4.77 -5.30
CA PHE A 148 3.84 6.22 -5.33
C PHE A 148 5.18 6.86 -5.04
N GLU A 149 5.43 7.96 -5.73
CA GLU A 149 6.65 8.73 -5.55
C GLU A 149 6.26 10.20 -5.63
N PRO A 150 6.50 10.97 -4.57
CA PRO A 150 6.11 12.38 -4.62
C PRO A 150 7.03 13.16 -5.54
N ASN A 151 6.47 14.10 -6.28
CA ASN A 151 7.26 15.09 -6.95
C ASN A 151 7.79 16.05 -5.89
N PHE A 152 8.98 16.60 -6.10
CA PHE A 152 9.53 17.49 -5.09
C PHE A 152 8.64 18.68 -4.78
N LYS A 153 7.73 19.01 -5.67
CA LYS A 153 6.80 20.11 -5.46
C LYS A 153 5.77 19.85 -4.36
N MET A 154 5.67 18.60 -3.93
CA MET A 154 4.74 18.27 -2.85
C MET A 154 5.27 18.64 -1.49
N VAL A 155 6.51 18.91 -1.41
CA VAL A 155 7.16 19.21 -0.13
C VAL A 155 6.68 20.54 0.44
#